data_a7de5c4fb9232294542072a5d8635b76
#
_entry.id   a7de5c4fb9232294542072a5d8635b76
#
_cell.length_a   1.000
_cell.length_b   1.000
_cell.length_c   1.000
_cell.angle_alpha   90.00
_cell.angle_beta   90.00
_cell.angle_gamma   90.00
#
_symmetry.space_group_name_H-M   'P 1'
#
loop_
_entity.id
_entity.type
_entity.pdbx_description
1 polymer ?
#
loop_
_entity_poly.entity_id
_entity_poly.type
_entity_poly.pdbx_seq_one_letter_code
_entity_poly.pdbx_strand_id
1 'polypeptide(L)'
;MKTTKLQLSLLALFLGCVSLQAQYKWANPLNQDIHVVRGQAWQSELKDSYARLPLRAQDKVRKPLWDLAQQSAGLSVAFRSNAPEIKVRYVVKGGLSMPHMPATGVSGVDLYATDNNGRERWCAGRYSMGDTITYSFSGLSYAAKSGN
;
A
#
# COMPACT_ATOMS: atom_id res chain seq x y z
N MET A 1 46.91 36.41 1.98
CA MET A 1 45.50 36.70 2.21
C MET A 1 44.52 36.20 1.12
N LYS A 2 44.97 35.48 0.09
CA LYS A 2 44.08 34.95 -0.98
C LYS A 2 43.63 33.50 -0.77
N THR A 3 44.28 32.72 0.08
CA THR A 3 44.01 31.28 0.34
C THR A 3 42.84 31.02 1.29
N THR A 4 42.59 31.92 2.23
CA THR A 4 41.49 31.78 3.21
C THR A 4 40.12 31.97 2.62
N LYS A 5 39.96 32.80 1.57
CA LYS A 5 38.67 33.00 0.89
C LYS A 5 38.25 31.78 0.03
N LEU A 6 39.24 31.09 -0.54
CA LEU A 6 39.01 29.90 -1.36
C LEU A 6 38.57 28.70 -0.49
N GLN A 7 39.12 28.56 0.70
CA GLN A 7 38.74 27.48 1.64
C GLN A 7 37.34 27.68 2.24
N LEU A 8 36.93 28.93 2.52
CA LEU A 8 35.56 29.22 2.96
C LEU A 8 34.51 28.93 1.87
N SER A 9 34.85 29.20 0.60
CA SER A 9 33.99 28.95 -0.55
C SER A 9 33.76 27.43 -0.79
N LEU A 10 34.82 26.63 -0.58
CA LEU A 10 34.74 25.17 -0.71
C LEU A 10 33.92 24.53 0.43
N LEU A 11 34.04 25.07 1.65
CA LEU A 11 33.26 24.59 2.81
C LEU A 11 31.76 24.90 2.67
N ALA A 12 31.40 26.04 2.07
CA ALA A 12 30.01 26.41 1.81
C ALA A 12 29.34 25.52 0.73
N LEU A 13 30.12 24.98 -0.21
CA LEU A 13 29.59 24.05 -1.23
C LEU A 13 29.31 22.66 -0.67
N PHE A 14 29.98 22.26 0.41
CA PHE A 14 29.76 20.93 1.04
C PHE A 14 28.55 20.88 1.99
N LEU A 15 28.06 22.02 2.47
CA LEU A 15 26.86 22.07 3.33
C LEU A 15 25.53 22.02 2.55
N GLY A 16 25.55 22.01 1.22
CA GLY A 16 24.36 22.09 0.37
C GLY A 16 23.68 20.76 0.01
N CYS A 17 24.26 19.61 0.34
CA CYS A 17 23.64 18.30 0.11
C CYS A 17 22.90 17.79 1.34
N VAL A 18 21.94 18.55 1.85
CA VAL A 18 20.90 17.98 2.69
C VAL A 18 19.99 17.17 1.76
N SER A 19 20.20 15.87 1.72
CA SER A 19 19.27 14.95 1.04
C SER A 19 17.90 15.11 1.69
N LEU A 20 16.97 15.79 1.02
CA LEU A 20 15.56 15.76 1.39
C LEU A 20 15.09 14.32 1.20
N GLN A 21 15.23 13.50 2.23
CA GLN A 21 14.58 12.19 2.24
C GLN A 21 13.09 12.43 2.34
N ALA A 22 12.36 12.01 1.30
CA ALA A 22 10.92 12.04 1.32
C ALA A 22 10.42 11.19 2.50
N GLN A 23 9.82 11.84 3.50
CA GLN A 23 9.27 11.16 4.67
C GLN A 23 7.93 10.55 4.30
N TYR A 24 7.83 9.20 4.31
CA TYR A 24 6.58 8.50 4.09
C TYR A 24 5.66 8.63 5.31
N LYS A 25 4.41 9.03 5.06
CA LYS A 25 3.35 8.95 6.06
C LYS A 25 2.70 7.57 5.96
N TRP A 26 2.96 6.72 6.94
CA TRP A 26 2.34 5.40 7.03
C TRP A 26 0.98 5.46 7.70
N ALA A 27 0.02 4.71 7.16
CA ALA A 27 -1.29 4.53 7.74
C ALA A 27 -1.67 3.04 7.72
N ASN A 28 -2.25 2.55 8.81
CA ASN A 28 -2.85 1.21 8.83
C ASN A 28 -4.32 1.34 8.42
N PRO A 29 -4.77 0.65 7.36
CA PRO A 29 -6.16 0.71 6.91
C PRO A 29 -7.18 0.26 7.96
N LEU A 30 -6.79 -0.62 8.89
CA LEU A 30 -7.68 -1.09 9.97
C LEU A 30 -7.85 -0.08 11.11
N ASN A 31 -6.95 0.92 11.22
CA ASN A 31 -6.95 1.91 12.31
C ASN A 31 -7.44 3.28 11.83
N GLN A 32 -8.32 3.33 10.84
CA GLN A 32 -8.88 4.58 10.33
C GLN A 32 -10.23 4.88 10.99
N ASP A 33 -10.55 6.16 11.20
CA ASP A 33 -11.83 6.61 11.76
C ASP A 33 -13.02 6.19 10.90
N ILE A 34 -12.80 6.06 9.59
CA ILE A 34 -13.78 5.55 8.64
C ILE A 34 -13.33 4.20 8.10
N HIS A 35 -14.29 3.30 7.88
CA HIS A 35 -14.00 1.99 7.32
C HIS A 35 -13.60 2.09 5.84
N VAL A 36 -12.32 1.87 5.56
CA VAL A 36 -11.72 1.98 4.20
C VAL A 36 -11.57 0.63 3.49
N VAL A 37 -11.70 -0.49 4.22
CA VAL A 37 -11.68 -1.85 3.66
C VAL A 37 -13.03 -2.14 3.00
N ARG A 38 -12.99 -2.62 1.77
CA ARG A 38 -14.16 -2.93 0.95
C ARG A 38 -14.19 -4.42 0.60
N GLY A 39 -15.39 -4.94 0.29
CA GLY A 39 -15.59 -6.35 -0.07
C GLY A 39 -15.95 -7.25 1.11
N GLN A 40 -16.11 -6.72 2.32
CA GLN A 40 -16.59 -7.45 3.49
C GLN A 40 -18.11 -7.30 3.64
N ALA A 41 -18.84 -8.41 3.77
CA ALA A 41 -20.29 -8.39 3.96
C ALA A 41 -20.71 -7.97 5.38
N TRP A 42 -19.86 -8.24 6.39
CA TRP A 42 -20.12 -7.94 7.82
C TRP A 42 -19.14 -6.93 8.36
N GLN A 43 -19.11 -5.74 7.75
CA GLN A 43 -18.12 -4.69 8.03
C GLN A 43 -18.05 -4.29 9.51
N SER A 44 -19.19 -4.20 10.20
CA SER A 44 -19.24 -3.83 11.62
C SER A 44 -18.58 -4.87 12.55
N GLU A 45 -18.60 -6.14 12.16
CA GLU A 45 -18.00 -7.24 12.94
C GLU A 45 -16.54 -7.51 12.53
N LEU A 46 -16.11 -7.01 11.37
CA LEU A 46 -14.79 -7.27 10.76
C LEU A 46 -13.91 -6.02 10.66
N LYS A 47 -14.29 -4.92 11.28
CA LYS A 47 -13.60 -3.62 11.18
C LYS A 47 -12.10 -3.68 11.49
N ASP A 48 -11.67 -4.60 12.34
CA ASP A 48 -10.29 -4.77 12.78
C ASP A 48 -9.60 -5.99 12.11
N SER A 49 -10.14 -6.46 10.99
CA SER A 49 -9.69 -7.70 10.34
C SER A 49 -9.80 -7.64 8.82
N TYR A 50 -8.93 -8.37 8.15
CA TYR A 50 -9.04 -8.68 6.71
C TYR A 50 -9.72 -10.04 6.45
N ALA A 51 -10.35 -10.65 7.45
CA ALA A 51 -11.16 -11.86 7.25
C ALA A 51 -12.44 -11.54 6.48
N ARG A 52 -13.06 -12.57 5.88
CA ARG A 52 -14.32 -12.45 5.12
C ARG A 52 -15.54 -12.93 5.88
N LEU A 53 -15.34 -13.76 6.92
CA LEU A 53 -16.41 -14.21 7.82
C LEU A 53 -16.15 -13.75 9.24
N PRO A 54 -17.21 -13.33 9.98
CA PRO A 54 -17.09 -12.94 11.38
C PRO A 54 -16.88 -14.17 12.27
N LEU A 55 -16.29 -13.94 13.45
CA LEU A 55 -15.91 -15.00 14.40
C LEU A 55 -17.10 -15.92 14.76
N ARG A 56 -18.31 -15.37 14.87
CA ARG A 56 -19.53 -16.15 15.15
C ARG A 56 -19.87 -17.24 14.12
N ALA A 57 -19.23 -17.20 12.95
CA ALA A 57 -19.40 -18.20 11.90
C ALA A 57 -18.47 -19.41 12.07
N GLN A 58 -17.45 -19.33 12.91
CA GLN A 58 -16.40 -20.35 13.06
C GLN A 58 -16.97 -21.75 13.28
N ASP A 59 -17.86 -21.88 14.26
CA ASP A 59 -18.47 -23.18 14.62
C ASP A 59 -19.74 -23.53 13.82
N LYS A 60 -20.14 -22.63 12.89
CA LYS A 60 -21.35 -22.81 12.07
C LYS A 60 -21.03 -23.21 10.63
N VAL A 61 -19.79 -23.15 10.23
CA VAL A 61 -19.33 -23.52 8.89
C VAL A 61 -18.30 -24.65 8.97
N ARG A 62 -18.15 -25.40 7.88
CA ARG A 62 -17.13 -26.44 7.80
C ARG A 62 -15.72 -25.81 7.92
N LYS A 63 -14.82 -26.50 8.62
CA LYS A 63 -13.46 -26.02 8.85
C LYS A 63 -12.74 -25.52 7.57
N PRO A 64 -12.76 -26.24 6.43
CA PRO A 64 -12.11 -25.72 5.22
C PRO A 64 -12.69 -24.39 4.73
N LEU A 65 -14.00 -24.17 4.88
CA LEU A 65 -14.63 -22.90 4.53
C LEU A 65 -14.19 -21.77 5.48
N TRP A 66 -14.10 -22.09 6.78
CA TRP A 66 -13.57 -21.15 7.77
C TRP A 66 -12.12 -20.73 7.44
N ASP A 67 -11.25 -21.71 7.15
CA ASP A 67 -9.84 -21.46 6.83
C ASP A 67 -9.71 -20.58 5.58
N LEU A 68 -10.49 -20.83 4.53
CA LEU A 68 -10.55 -20.01 3.33
C LEU A 68 -11.08 -18.60 3.58
N ALA A 69 -12.00 -18.47 4.54
CA ALA A 69 -12.59 -17.18 4.88
C ALA A 69 -11.63 -16.24 5.64
N GLN A 70 -10.51 -16.78 6.15
CA GLN A 70 -9.45 -15.97 6.77
C GLN A 70 -8.51 -15.32 5.73
N GLN A 71 -8.64 -15.69 4.47
CA GLN A 71 -7.87 -15.06 3.39
C GLN A 71 -8.55 -13.78 2.92
N SER A 72 -7.74 -12.79 2.56
CA SER A 72 -8.19 -11.45 2.14
C SER A 72 -8.51 -11.33 0.65
N ALA A 73 -8.58 -12.44 -0.09
CA ALA A 73 -8.87 -12.42 -1.53
C ALA A 73 -10.19 -11.69 -1.82
N GLY A 74 -10.17 -10.75 -2.77
CA GLY A 74 -11.31 -9.93 -3.15
C GLY A 74 -11.56 -8.70 -2.25
N LEU A 75 -10.75 -8.49 -1.21
CA LEU A 75 -10.80 -7.25 -0.43
C LEU A 75 -10.00 -6.15 -1.11
N SER A 76 -10.42 -4.92 -0.94
CA SER A 76 -9.71 -3.74 -1.39
C SER A 76 -9.68 -2.66 -0.31
N VAL A 77 -8.70 -1.76 -0.40
CA VAL A 77 -8.60 -0.57 0.45
C VAL A 77 -8.84 0.65 -0.43
N ALA A 78 -9.88 1.41 -0.13
CA ALA A 78 -10.22 2.63 -0.87
C ALA A 78 -9.69 3.86 -0.13
N PHE A 79 -8.91 4.69 -0.84
CA PHE A 79 -8.35 5.92 -0.27
C PHE A 79 -8.20 6.99 -1.36
N ARG A 80 -7.88 8.21 -0.94
CA ARG A 80 -7.51 9.32 -1.83
C ARG A 80 -6.12 9.81 -1.46
N SER A 81 -5.32 10.12 -2.48
CA SER A 81 -3.97 10.64 -2.31
C SER A 81 -3.60 11.58 -3.45
N ASN A 82 -2.80 12.58 -3.14
CA ASN A 82 -2.10 13.43 -4.11
C ASN A 82 -0.59 13.13 -4.13
N ALA A 83 -0.16 12.06 -3.46
CA ALA A 83 1.25 11.68 -3.42
C ALA A 83 1.70 11.14 -4.79
N PRO A 84 2.92 11.49 -5.25
CA PRO A 84 3.47 10.96 -6.50
C PRO A 84 3.92 9.50 -6.39
N GLU A 85 4.00 8.98 -5.18
CA GLU A 85 4.37 7.60 -4.88
C GLU A 85 3.50 7.04 -3.75
N ILE A 86 3.03 5.80 -3.94
CA ILE A 86 2.33 5.01 -2.92
C ILE A 86 3.18 3.79 -2.61
N LYS A 87 3.39 3.52 -1.32
CA LYS A 87 4.01 2.27 -0.84
C LYS A 87 3.01 1.46 -0.03
N VAL A 88 3.00 0.16 -0.30
CA VAL A 88 2.22 -0.82 0.48
C VAL A 88 3.18 -1.79 1.12
N ARG A 89 3.02 -2.05 2.42
CA ARG A 89 3.85 -2.98 3.18
C ARG A 89 2.97 -3.84 4.07
N TYR A 90 3.17 -5.16 4.00
CA TYR A 90 2.37 -6.10 4.78
C TYR A 90 3.09 -7.44 4.95
N VAL A 91 2.54 -8.27 5.82
CA VAL A 91 2.97 -9.65 6.07
C VAL A 91 1.78 -10.57 5.82
N VAL A 92 2.04 -11.74 5.25
CA VAL A 92 1.03 -12.81 5.08
C VAL A 92 1.27 -13.93 6.08
N LYS A 93 0.21 -14.60 6.50
CA LYS A 93 0.29 -15.72 7.47
C LYS A 93 0.59 -17.06 6.83
N GLY A 94 0.42 -17.18 5.51
CA GLY A 94 0.60 -18.42 4.75
C GLY A 94 1.84 -18.42 3.87
N GLY A 95 1.95 -19.44 3.03
CA GLY A 95 2.97 -19.49 1.99
C GLY A 95 2.78 -18.37 0.96
N LEU A 96 3.89 -17.85 0.43
CA LEU A 96 3.87 -16.76 -0.54
C LEU A 96 3.32 -17.21 -1.90
N SER A 97 3.54 -18.46 -2.29
CA SER A 97 3.17 -19.02 -3.60
C SER A 97 2.53 -20.40 -3.45
N MET A 98 1.93 -20.87 -4.53
CA MET A 98 1.39 -22.23 -4.65
C MET A 98 2.05 -22.91 -5.87
N PRO A 99 2.03 -24.26 -5.97
CA PRO A 99 2.66 -24.96 -7.11
C PRO A 99 2.17 -24.52 -8.49
N HIS A 100 0.95 -24.02 -8.58
CA HIS A 100 0.29 -23.57 -9.81
C HIS A 100 0.10 -22.06 -9.91
N MET A 101 0.59 -21.28 -8.90
CA MET A 101 0.39 -19.84 -8.85
C MET A 101 1.61 -19.12 -8.24
N PRO A 102 2.21 -18.15 -8.94
CA PRO A 102 3.36 -17.40 -8.45
C PRO A 102 3.01 -16.53 -7.23
N ALA A 103 4.03 -16.07 -6.51
CA ALA A 103 3.87 -15.27 -5.31
C ALA A 103 3.05 -13.98 -5.52
N THR A 104 3.19 -13.35 -6.67
CA THR A 104 2.38 -12.16 -7.02
C THR A 104 0.89 -12.47 -7.20
N GLY A 105 0.54 -13.68 -7.61
CA GLY A 105 -0.84 -14.11 -7.75
C GLY A 105 -1.48 -14.56 -6.43
N VAL A 106 -0.69 -15.19 -5.53
CA VAL A 106 -1.17 -15.67 -4.22
C VAL A 106 -1.18 -14.57 -3.18
N SER A 107 -0.09 -13.79 -3.12
CA SER A 107 0.19 -12.87 -2.01
C SER A 107 0.42 -11.43 -2.47
N GLY A 108 0.21 -11.12 -3.74
CA GLY A 108 0.40 -9.79 -4.30
C GLY A 108 -0.77 -8.85 -4.06
N VAL A 109 -0.53 -7.56 -4.34
CA VAL A 109 -1.56 -6.52 -4.37
C VAL A 109 -1.44 -5.71 -5.65
N ASP A 110 -2.56 -5.24 -6.16
CA ASP A 110 -2.65 -4.34 -7.30
C ASP A 110 -3.10 -2.96 -6.84
N LEU A 111 -2.64 -1.92 -7.51
CA LEU A 111 -3.14 -0.57 -7.36
C LEU A 111 -3.92 -0.17 -8.61
N TYR A 112 -5.14 0.33 -8.40
CA TYR A 112 -5.95 0.96 -9.43
C TYR A 112 -6.20 2.41 -9.07
N ALA A 113 -5.95 3.31 -10.02
CA ALA A 113 -6.26 4.72 -9.88
C ALA A 113 -7.50 5.06 -10.72
N THR A 114 -8.44 5.81 -10.15
CA THR A 114 -9.60 6.31 -10.89
C THR A 114 -9.21 7.58 -11.64
N ASP A 115 -9.32 7.58 -12.96
CA ASP A 115 -9.07 8.74 -13.81
C ASP A 115 -10.20 9.79 -13.72
N ASN A 116 -10.00 10.94 -14.38
CA ASN A 116 -10.97 12.04 -14.40
C ASN A 116 -12.34 11.67 -15.03
N ASN A 117 -12.39 10.57 -15.79
CA ASN A 117 -13.60 10.06 -16.41
C ASN A 117 -14.27 8.97 -15.56
N GLY A 118 -13.78 8.71 -14.34
CA GLY A 118 -14.27 7.67 -13.45
C GLY A 118 -13.82 6.25 -13.83
N ARG A 119 -12.84 6.10 -14.73
CA ARG A 119 -12.35 4.79 -15.15
C ARG A 119 -11.19 4.36 -14.26
N GLU A 120 -11.23 3.11 -13.84
CA GLU A 120 -10.13 2.50 -13.11
C GLU A 120 -8.98 2.15 -14.07
N ARG A 121 -7.77 2.53 -13.70
CA ARG A 121 -6.52 2.28 -14.40
C ARG A 121 -5.58 1.51 -13.50
N TRP A 122 -5.13 0.36 -13.97
CA TRP A 122 -4.09 -0.39 -13.28
C TRP A 122 -2.77 0.39 -13.28
N CYS A 123 -2.11 0.44 -12.12
CA CYS A 123 -0.83 1.10 -11.93
C CYS A 123 0.28 0.06 -11.78
N ALA A 124 1.29 0.12 -12.65
CA ALA A 124 2.46 -0.74 -12.54
C ALA A 124 3.25 -0.41 -11.26
N GLY A 125 3.67 -1.44 -10.52
CA GLY A 125 4.47 -1.30 -9.30
C GLY A 125 5.71 -2.17 -9.33
N ARG A 126 6.72 -1.76 -8.55
CA ARG A 126 7.86 -2.62 -8.20
C ARG A 126 7.54 -3.32 -6.88
N TYR A 127 8.02 -4.54 -6.71
CA TYR A 127 7.76 -5.30 -5.48
C TYR A 127 8.99 -6.07 -5.01
N SER A 128 8.98 -6.37 -3.71
CA SER A 128 9.89 -7.30 -3.06
C SER A 128 9.05 -8.29 -2.26
N MET A 129 9.28 -9.59 -2.50
CA MET A 129 8.64 -10.68 -1.76
C MET A 129 9.61 -11.22 -0.72
N GLY A 130 9.12 -11.53 0.48
CA GLY A 130 9.88 -12.01 1.61
C GLY A 130 9.01 -12.03 2.86
N ASP A 131 9.62 -12.06 4.05
CA ASP A 131 8.91 -12.02 5.34
C ASP A 131 8.03 -10.77 5.46
N THR A 132 8.49 -9.68 4.89
CA THR A 132 7.70 -8.46 4.67
C THR A 132 7.62 -8.18 3.18
N ILE A 133 6.41 -8.18 2.65
CA ILE A 133 6.13 -7.85 1.27
C ILE A 133 6.03 -6.33 1.14
N THR A 134 6.66 -5.77 0.12
CA THR A 134 6.62 -4.34 -0.17
C THR A 134 6.31 -4.12 -1.64
N TYR A 135 5.36 -3.23 -1.91
CA TYR A 135 5.08 -2.68 -3.24
C TYR A 135 5.37 -1.18 -3.25
N SER A 136 5.89 -0.68 -4.37
CA SER A 136 6.10 0.75 -4.63
C SER A 136 5.51 1.10 -5.98
N PHE A 137 4.54 2.00 -5.97
CA PHE A 137 3.87 2.53 -7.14
C PHE A 137 4.30 3.99 -7.29
N SER A 138 5.09 4.30 -8.33
CA SER A 138 5.64 5.63 -8.59
C SER A 138 5.13 6.20 -9.90
N GLY A 139 5.35 7.50 -10.13
CA GLY A 139 4.87 8.18 -11.34
C GLY A 139 3.36 8.42 -11.33
N LEU A 140 2.74 8.40 -10.15
CA LEU A 140 1.33 8.72 -9.97
C LEU A 140 1.17 10.24 -10.11
N SER A 141 0.79 10.71 -11.29
CA SER A 141 0.55 12.13 -11.52
C SER A 141 -0.89 12.50 -11.16
N TYR A 142 -1.04 13.42 -10.22
CA TYR A 142 -2.29 14.10 -9.97
C TYR A 142 -2.40 15.29 -10.92
N ALA A 143 -3.21 15.16 -11.97
CA ALA A 143 -3.60 16.32 -12.75
C ALA A 143 -4.62 17.13 -11.92
N ALA A 144 -4.17 18.17 -11.25
CA ALA A 144 -5.08 19.19 -10.73
C ALA A 144 -5.91 19.71 -11.92
N LYS A 145 -7.24 19.60 -11.86
CA LYS A 145 -8.09 20.37 -12.76
C LYS A 145 -7.75 21.84 -12.50
N SER A 146 -7.04 22.48 -13.42
CA SER A 146 -7.05 23.93 -13.53
C SER A 146 -8.49 24.28 -13.88
N GLY A 147 -9.25 24.76 -12.89
CA GLY A 147 -10.56 25.35 -13.14
C GLY A 147 -10.35 26.58 -14.01
N ASN A 148 -10.92 26.60 -15.18
CA ASN A 148 -11.30 27.83 -15.86
C ASN A 148 -12.59 28.36 -15.23
#